data_f93c31829aacbc07a31c28d97058e8ef
#
_entry.id   f93c31829aacbc07a31c28d97058e8ef
#
_cell.length_a   1.000
_cell.length_b   1.000
_cell.length_c   1.000
_cell.angle_alpha   90.00
_cell.angle_beta   90.00
_cell.angle_gamma   90.00
#
_symmetry.space_group_name_H-M   'P 1'
#
loop_
_entity.id
_entity.type
_entity.pdbx_description
1 polymer ?
#
loop_
_entity_poly.entity_id
_entity_poly.type
_entity_poly.pdbx_seq_one_letter_code
_entity_poly.pdbx_strand_id
1 'polypeptide(L)'
;VATRFANRTIAIVDDDPDILQSIDLAFRHEGARTLTATDGLGALHLVREERPDILVLDMMLPRSSGLLVLEKLQEERIEIPVIMVTANQGRRHREFALGLGARAYLFKPVSLVRLLDT
;
A
#
# COMPACT_ATOMS: atom_id res chain seq x y z
N VAL A 1 -15.25 -19.32 6.02
CA VAL A 1 -14.87 -18.21 5.17
C VAL A 1 -14.31 -17.08 6.02
N ALA A 2 -13.12 -16.63 5.69
CA ALA A 2 -12.51 -15.53 6.41
C ALA A 2 -13.20 -14.21 6.05
N THR A 3 -13.50 -13.41 7.08
CA THR A 3 -14.19 -12.12 6.90
C THR A 3 -13.47 -10.99 7.64
N ARG A 4 -12.17 -11.17 7.88
CA ARG A 4 -11.35 -10.24 8.65
C ARG A 4 -11.42 -8.80 8.13
N PHE A 5 -11.49 -8.63 6.82
CA PHE A 5 -11.59 -7.33 6.17
C PHE A 5 -12.93 -7.12 5.47
N ALA A 6 -13.98 -7.78 5.94
CA ALA A 6 -15.32 -7.60 5.37
C ALA A 6 -15.71 -6.12 5.43
N ASN A 7 -16.28 -5.61 4.35
CA ASN A 7 -16.70 -4.21 4.21
C ASN A 7 -15.55 -3.22 4.21
N ARG A 8 -14.30 -3.68 4.00
CA ARG A 8 -13.13 -2.81 3.88
C ARG A 8 -12.67 -2.78 2.45
N THR A 9 -12.19 -1.63 2.01
CA THR A 9 -11.61 -1.43 0.69
C THR A 9 -10.11 -1.21 0.84
N ILE A 10 -9.32 -2.05 0.17
CA ILE A 10 -7.87 -2.03 0.25
C ILE A 10 -7.32 -1.66 -1.12
N ALA A 11 -6.55 -0.59 -1.20
CA ALA A 11 -5.83 -0.24 -2.42
C ALA A 11 -4.43 -0.83 -2.35
N ILE A 12 -4.01 -1.50 -3.40
CA ILE A 12 -2.72 -2.19 -3.48
C ILE A 12 -1.98 -1.67 -4.70
N VAL A 13 -0.77 -1.15 -4.49
CA VAL A 13 0.01 -0.52 -5.55
C VAL A 13 1.40 -1.14 -5.60
N ASP A 14 1.71 -1.82 -6.70
CA ASP A 14 2.99 -2.44 -6.94
C ASP A 14 3.13 -2.63 -8.45
N ASP A 15 4.32 -2.38 -9.01
CA ASP A 15 4.54 -2.54 -10.44
C ASP A 15 4.88 -3.99 -10.83
N ASP A 16 5.17 -4.86 -9.86
CA ASP A 16 5.40 -6.28 -10.11
C ASP A 16 4.05 -7.01 -10.12
N PRO A 17 3.61 -7.54 -11.28
CA PRO A 17 2.28 -8.17 -11.36
C PRO A 17 2.13 -9.39 -10.47
N ASP A 18 3.20 -10.14 -10.22
CA ASP A 18 3.10 -11.33 -9.39
C ASP A 18 2.91 -10.98 -7.92
N ILE A 19 3.63 -9.98 -7.45
CA ILE A 19 3.51 -9.49 -6.08
C ILE A 19 2.13 -8.84 -5.89
N LEU A 20 1.73 -8.02 -6.84
CA LEU A 20 0.43 -7.36 -6.82
C LEU A 20 -0.69 -8.39 -6.72
N GLN A 21 -0.65 -9.43 -7.55
CA GLN A 21 -1.66 -10.47 -7.55
C GLN A 21 -1.68 -11.24 -6.24
N SER A 22 -0.52 -11.56 -5.69
CA SER A 22 -0.43 -12.30 -4.42
C SER A 22 -1.07 -11.54 -3.27
N ILE A 23 -0.77 -10.25 -3.17
CA ILE A 23 -1.34 -9.41 -2.11
C ILE A 23 -2.84 -9.21 -2.32
N ASP A 24 -3.25 -8.99 -3.57
CA ASP A 24 -4.66 -8.83 -3.93
C ASP A 24 -5.47 -10.04 -3.50
N LEU A 25 -5.00 -11.24 -3.85
CA LEU A 25 -5.70 -12.48 -3.50
C LEU A 25 -5.76 -12.67 -1.98
N ALA A 26 -4.70 -12.33 -1.26
CA ALA A 26 -4.67 -12.47 0.19
C ALA A 26 -5.75 -11.62 0.86
N PHE A 27 -5.88 -10.36 0.45
CA PHE A 27 -6.91 -9.49 1.02
C PHE A 27 -8.32 -9.89 0.59
N ARG A 28 -8.49 -10.28 -0.67
CA ARG A 28 -9.80 -10.74 -1.15
C ARG A 28 -10.25 -12.01 -0.42
N HIS A 29 -9.31 -12.90 -0.13
CA HIS A 29 -9.62 -14.12 0.63
C HIS A 29 -10.12 -13.77 2.03
N GLU A 30 -9.71 -12.65 2.59
CA GLU A 30 -10.17 -12.18 3.90
C GLU A 30 -11.41 -11.28 3.81
N GLY A 31 -12.06 -11.24 2.66
CA GLY A 31 -13.31 -10.54 2.49
C GLY A 31 -13.23 -9.10 2.02
N ALA A 32 -12.04 -8.58 1.73
CA ALA A 32 -11.87 -7.20 1.32
C ALA A 32 -12.30 -6.97 -0.12
N ARG A 33 -12.78 -5.75 -0.39
CA ARG A 33 -12.87 -5.23 -1.75
C ARG A 33 -11.48 -4.65 -2.07
N THR A 34 -10.92 -5.01 -3.22
CA THR A 34 -9.57 -4.57 -3.57
C THR A 34 -9.57 -3.68 -4.80
N LEU A 35 -8.66 -2.72 -4.82
CA LEU A 35 -8.38 -1.85 -5.94
C LEU A 35 -6.88 -1.91 -6.19
N THR A 36 -6.46 -1.93 -7.44
CA THR A 36 -5.04 -2.09 -7.76
C THR A 36 -4.55 -1.00 -8.70
N ALA A 37 -3.27 -0.67 -8.57
CA ALA A 37 -2.58 0.23 -9.49
C ALA A 37 -1.12 -0.23 -9.59
N THR A 38 -0.44 0.22 -10.65
CA THR A 38 0.92 -0.21 -10.93
C THR A 38 1.93 0.94 -10.90
N ASP A 39 1.48 2.15 -10.62
CA ASP A 39 2.38 3.30 -10.51
C ASP A 39 1.85 4.32 -9.50
N GLY A 40 2.68 5.32 -9.20
CA GLY A 40 2.34 6.32 -8.20
C GLY A 40 1.18 7.23 -8.59
N LEU A 41 1.03 7.54 -9.88
CA LEU A 41 -0.09 8.35 -10.34
C LEU A 41 -1.40 7.60 -10.17
N GLY A 42 -1.39 6.31 -10.48
CA GLY A 42 -2.55 5.45 -10.26
C GLY A 42 -2.91 5.34 -8.79
N ALA A 43 -1.89 5.27 -7.91
CA ALA A 43 -2.11 5.25 -6.47
C ALA A 43 -2.85 6.49 -5.99
N LEU A 44 -2.37 7.66 -6.41
CA LEU A 44 -3.00 8.93 -6.03
C LEU A 44 -4.44 9.01 -6.54
N HIS A 45 -4.66 8.58 -7.77
CA HIS A 45 -6.00 8.55 -8.35
C HIS A 45 -6.94 7.67 -7.53
N LEU A 46 -6.50 6.45 -7.19
CA LEU A 46 -7.31 5.54 -6.39
C LEU A 46 -7.67 6.14 -5.03
N VAL A 47 -6.70 6.74 -4.35
CA VAL A 47 -6.95 7.30 -3.03
C VAL A 47 -7.91 8.49 -3.11
N ARG A 48 -7.73 9.37 -4.08
CA ARG A 48 -8.57 10.55 -4.23
C ARG A 48 -10.01 10.20 -4.61
N GLU A 49 -10.17 9.27 -5.54
CA GLU A 49 -11.49 8.95 -6.10
C GLU A 49 -12.26 7.91 -5.30
N GLU A 50 -11.56 6.90 -4.79
CA GLU A 50 -12.21 5.75 -4.18
C GLU A 50 -12.15 5.74 -2.65
N ARG A 51 -11.31 6.56 -2.05
CA ARG A 51 -11.16 6.68 -0.60
C ARG A 51 -11.06 5.33 0.10
N PRO A 52 -10.07 4.49 -0.24
CA PRO A 52 -9.94 3.19 0.40
C PRO A 52 -9.65 3.30 1.89
N ASP A 53 -9.87 2.22 2.61
CA ASP A 53 -9.61 2.17 4.05
C ASP A 53 -8.14 2.00 4.37
N ILE A 54 -7.38 1.32 3.50
CA ILE A 54 -5.95 1.08 3.67
C ILE A 54 -5.28 1.15 2.30
N LEU A 55 -4.06 1.68 2.27
CA LEU A 55 -3.22 1.70 1.08
C LEU A 55 -1.97 0.87 1.34
N VAL A 56 -1.76 -0.17 0.54
CA VAL A 56 -0.52 -0.96 0.52
C VAL A 56 0.30 -0.46 -0.66
N LEU A 57 1.48 0.05 -0.40
CA LEU A 57 2.22 0.85 -1.36
C LEU A 57 3.68 0.43 -1.45
N ASP A 58 4.14 0.13 -2.67
CA ASP A 58 5.56 -0.08 -2.93
C ASP A 58 6.27 1.27 -3.01
N MET A 59 7.49 1.32 -2.48
CA MET A 59 8.30 2.53 -2.56
C MET A 59 8.84 2.77 -3.97
N MET A 60 9.25 1.70 -4.66
CA MET A 60 9.93 1.79 -5.97
C MET A 60 8.93 1.63 -7.10
N LEU A 61 8.23 2.71 -7.42
CA LEU A 61 7.22 2.72 -8.48
C LEU A 61 7.66 3.59 -9.65
N PRO A 62 7.26 3.24 -10.89
CA PRO A 62 7.47 4.15 -12.01
C PRO A 62 6.57 5.39 -11.89
N ARG A 63 6.97 6.45 -12.55
CA ARG A 63 6.28 7.74 -12.66
C ARG A 63 6.22 8.55 -11.37
N SER A 64 6.08 7.90 -10.24
CA SER A 64 6.09 8.61 -8.96
C SER A 64 6.41 7.60 -7.88
N SER A 65 7.49 7.82 -7.14
CA SER A 65 7.90 6.89 -6.09
C SER A 65 6.84 6.85 -4.96
N GLY A 66 6.87 5.77 -4.19
CA GLY A 66 5.98 5.66 -3.03
C GLY A 66 6.16 6.79 -2.03
N LEU A 67 7.38 7.29 -1.87
CA LEU A 67 7.62 8.42 -0.97
C LEU A 67 6.94 9.68 -1.48
N LEU A 68 6.95 9.93 -2.79
CA LEU A 68 6.23 11.06 -3.37
C LEU A 68 4.73 10.93 -3.18
N VAL A 69 4.20 9.70 -3.29
CA VAL A 69 2.80 9.45 -3.01
C VAL A 69 2.46 9.85 -1.57
N LEU A 70 3.29 9.43 -0.60
CA LEU A 70 3.09 9.80 0.80
C LEU A 70 3.12 11.31 1.00
N GLU A 71 4.09 11.99 0.37
CA GLU A 71 4.19 13.45 0.45
C GLU A 71 2.94 14.13 -0.07
N LYS A 72 2.42 13.66 -1.22
CA LYS A 72 1.21 14.23 -1.81
C LYS A 72 -0.01 14.01 -0.92
N LEU A 73 -0.15 12.83 -0.34
CA LEU A 73 -1.25 12.56 0.58
C LEU A 73 -1.20 13.48 1.78
N GLN A 74 0.01 13.73 2.31
CA GLN A 74 0.19 14.61 3.44
C GLN A 74 -0.14 16.06 3.07
N GLU A 75 0.31 16.53 1.90
CA GLU A 75 0.01 17.87 1.41
C GLU A 75 -1.50 18.09 1.23
N GLU A 76 -2.20 17.09 0.74
CA GLU A 76 -3.64 17.15 0.50
C GLU A 76 -4.45 16.82 1.75
N ARG A 77 -3.78 16.56 2.87
CA ARG A 77 -4.40 16.23 4.15
C ARG A 77 -5.34 15.02 4.06
N ILE A 78 -4.97 14.06 3.24
CA ILE A 78 -5.71 12.81 3.13
C ILE A 78 -5.15 11.85 4.17
N GLU A 79 -5.95 11.54 5.17
CA GLU A 79 -5.57 10.61 6.22
C GLU A 79 -6.02 9.20 5.86
N ILE A 80 -5.04 8.34 5.59
CA ILE A 80 -5.30 6.94 5.28
C ILE A 80 -4.13 6.11 5.82
N PRO A 81 -4.38 4.99 6.48
CA PRO A 81 -3.30 4.10 6.87
C PRO A 81 -2.54 3.59 5.66
N VAL A 82 -1.23 3.79 5.63
CA VAL A 82 -0.38 3.35 4.53
C VAL A 82 0.62 2.33 5.05
N ILE A 83 0.68 1.19 4.39
CA ILE A 83 1.67 0.14 4.66
C ILE A 83 2.61 0.09 3.48
N MET A 84 3.89 0.41 3.72
CA MET A 84 4.92 0.32 2.69
C MET A 84 5.41 -1.11 2.59
N VAL A 85 5.45 -1.65 1.36
CA VAL A 85 5.97 -3.00 1.09
C VAL A 85 6.99 -2.87 -0.03
N THR A 86 8.28 -3.04 0.27
CA THR A 86 9.32 -2.73 -0.68
C THR A 86 10.54 -3.63 -0.55
N ALA A 87 11.28 -3.79 -1.65
CA ALA A 87 12.58 -4.45 -1.64
C ALA A 87 13.69 -3.54 -1.10
N ASN A 88 13.45 -2.23 -1.00
CA ASN A 88 14.45 -1.28 -0.52
C ASN A 88 14.57 -1.37 0.99
N GLN A 89 15.68 -1.91 1.47
CA GLN A 89 15.94 -2.12 2.89
C GLN A 89 16.75 -0.99 3.54
N GLY A 90 16.88 0.13 2.86
CA GLY A 90 17.61 1.27 3.39
C GLY A 90 16.92 1.84 4.63
N ARG A 91 17.67 1.93 5.74
CA ARG A 91 17.15 2.45 7.00
C ARG A 91 16.63 3.89 6.85
N ARG A 92 17.36 4.69 6.09
CA ARG A 92 16.99 6.10 5.87
C ARG A 92 15.63 6.20 5.19
N HIS A 93 15.38 5.35 4.20
CA HIS A 93 14.09 5.34 3.49
C HIS A 93 12.96 4.93 4.41
N ARG A 94 13.20 3.95 5.27
CA ARG A 94 12.22 3.50 6.24
C ARG A 94 11.84 4.63 7.20
N GLU A 95 12.84 5.30 7.75
CA GLU A 95 12.61 6.40 8.69
C GLU A 95 11.89 7.55 8.02
N PHE A 96 12.23 7.86 6.77
CA PHE A 96 11.59 8.92 6.02
C PHE A 96 10.12 8.60 5.75
N ALA A 97 9.81 7.36 5.34
CA ALA A 97 8.45 6.93 5.09
C ALA A 97 7.59 6.99 6.37
N LEU A 98 8.14 6.51 7.48
CA LEU A 98 7.42 6.56 8.76
C LEU A 98 7.20 8.00 9.20
N GLY A 99 8.17 8.88 8.95
CA GLY A 99 8.04 10.31 9.24
C GLY A 99 6.98 11.00 8.40
N LEU A 100 6.71 10.49 7.19
CA LEU A 100 5.64 10.99 6.33
C LEU A 100 4.28 10.36 6.63
N GLY A 101 4.19 9.54 7.66
CA GLY A 101 2.93 9.01 8.13
C GLY A 101 2.63 7.57 7.75
N ALA A 102 3.58 6.85 7.15
CA ALA A 102 3.38 5.42 6.90
C ALA A 102 3.21 4.70 8.23
N ARG A 103 2.20 3.85 8.32
CA ARG A 103 1.92 3.10 9.54
C ARG A 103 2.94 1.99 9.75
N ALA A 104 3.38 1.36 8.66
CA ALA A 104 4.34 0.27 8.72
C ALA A 104 5.20 0.25 7.47
N TYR A 105 6.34 -0.41 7.56
CA TYR A 105 7.31 -0.54 6.48
C TYR A 105 7.79 -1.97 6.47
N LEU A 106 7.35 -2.75 5.48
CA LEU A 106 7.67 -4.16 5.38
C LEU A 106 8.60 -4.42 4.20
N PHE A 107 9.48 -5.39 4.34
CA PHE A 107 10.46 -5.73 3.31
C PHE A 107 10.01 -6.92 2.48
N LYS A 108 10.27 -6.86 1.18
CA LYS A 108 10.06 -8.01 0.29
C LYS A 108 11.20 -9.03 0.47
N PRO A 109 10.95 -10.33 0.36
CA PRO A 109 9.64 -10.94 0.15
C PRO A 109 8.78 -10.79 1.40
N VAL A 110 7.54 -10.36 1.23
CA VAL A 110 6.65 -10.08 2.34
C VAL A 110 5.89 -11.34 2.76
N SER A 111 5.81 -11.55 4.07
CA SER A 111 4.92 -12.57 4.61
C SER A 111 3.49 -12.04 4.53
N LEU A 112 2.62 -12.75 3.82
CA LEU A 112 1.23 -12.34 3.70
C LEU A 112 0.52 -12.35 5.06
N VAL A 113 0.86 -13.31 5.92
CA VAL A 113 0.32 -13.36 7.27
C VAL A 113 0.70 -12.10 8.05
N ARG A 114 1.96 -11.70 7.98
CA ARG A 114 2.44 -10.51 8.66
C ARG A 114 1.79 -9.25 8.10
N LEU A 115 1.63 -9.18 6.77
CA LEU A 115 0.99 -8.05 6.13
C LEU A 115 -0.47 -7.90 6.59
N LEU A 116 -1.20 -9.00 6.63
CA LEU A 116 -2.58 -8.99 7.06
C LEU A 116 -2.72 -8.60 8.54
N ASP A 117 -1.73 -8.94 9.36
CA ASP A 117 -1.73 -8.60 10.78
C ASP A 117 -1.30 -7.18 11.08
N THR A 118 -0.74 -6.50 10.09
CA THR A 118 -0.32 -5.11 10.26
C THR A 118 -1.48 -4.15 10.06
#